data_becac1d43389a3a50f5ab0bfc78adca2
#
_entry.id   becac1d43389a3a50f5ab0bfc78adca2
#
_cell.length_a   1.000
_cell.length_b   1.000
_cell.length_c   1.000
_cell.angle_alpha   90.00
_cell.angle_beta   90.00
_cell.angle_gamma   90.00
#
_symmetry.space_group_name_H-M   'P 1'
#
loop_
_entity.id
_entity.type
_entity.pdbx_description
1 polymer ?
#
loop_
_entity_poly.entity_id
_entity_poly.type
_entity_poly.pdbx_seq_one_letter_code
_entity_poly.pdbx_strand_id
1 'polypeptide(L)'
;MAEPLQTTDMSLTAPGAASTAFVEKTPLECYVPPDKPSLVGLSRAQLMEALVSIGVPAAQQKMRVQQIWHWLYVRGARGFDQMTSVSKELRAALARHFTLARPEVVAEQVSLDGTRKWLLRLPGEHSGEALGERPHEVECVYIPEADRGTLCVSSQVGCTLTCSFCHTGTQRLVRNLTPGEIVGQIMVARDRLGDWLGAARASGDGLPTQGERFVSNIVMMGMGEPLYNFEAVRDALLIAADGEGIAISKRRITLSTSGVVPNISRAGAEIGCMLAVSLHAVRDGLRNELVPLNRKYPIAQLLDACRDYPGVSNARRITFEYVMLKGVNDSLADAKALVKLLAGIPAKINLIPFNPWPGTRYECSDWERIEKFSEIIFNAGYASPVRTPRGRDILAACGQLKSATEKLSARERLALRAMAMTD
;
A
#
# COMPACT_ATOMS: atom_id res chain seq x y z
N MET A 1 -66.14 29.77 37.73
CA MET A 1 -64.78 29.43 38.19
C MET A 1 -64.23 28.41 37.25
N ALA A 2 -63.34 28.83 36.37
CA ALA A 2 -62.71 27.98 35.35
C ALA A 2 -61.24 27.82 35.75
N GLU A 3 -60.79 26.56 35.88
CA GLU A 3 -59.40 26.20 36.14
C GLU A 3 -58.51 26.42 34.87
N PRO A 4 -57.28 26.82 35.01
CA PRO A 4 -56.39 27.00 33.86
C PRO A 4 -55.74 25.69 33.46
N LEU A 5 -55.72 25.42 32.14
CA LEU A 5 -55.01 24.34 31.47
C LEU A 5 -53.48 24.45 31.67
N GLN A 6 -52.90 23.40 32.17
CA GLN A 6 -51.46 23.23 32.26
C GLN A 6 -50.88 22.98 30.87
N THR A 7 -49.99 23.84 30.39
CA THR A 7 -49.16 23.64 29.21
C THR A 7 -47.98 22.74 29.58
N THR A 8 -47.95 21.54 29.03
CA THR A 8 -46.79 20.63 29.08
C THR A 8 -45.73 21.15 28.13
N ASP A 9 -44.62 21.56 28.70
CA ASP A 9 -43.40 21.92 28.00
C ASP A 9 -42.73 20.66 27.45
N MET A 10 -42.83 20.44 26.15
CA MET A 10 -42.08 19.41 25.44
C MET A 10 -40.71 19.97 25.10
N SER A 11 -39.74 19.78 26.02
CA SER A 11 -38.34 20.01 25.72
C SER A 11 -37.88 19.05 24.63
N LEU A 12 -37.69 19.57 23.43
CA LEU A 12 -37.00 18.89 22.33
C LEU A 12 -35.52 18.63 22.75
N THR A 13 -35.26 17.41 23.16
CA THR A 13 -33.88 16.94 23.31
C THR A 13 -33.23 16.92 21.92
N ALA A 14 -32.20 17.73 21.74
CA ALA A 14 -31.37 17.74 20.55
C ALA A 14 -30.82 16.34 20.29
N PRO A 15 -30.76 15.90 19.02
CA PRO A 15 -30.15 14.60 18.69
C PRO A 15 -28.70 14.57 19.18
N GLY A 16 -28.37 13.55 19.97
CA GLY A 16 -27.06 13.35 20.56
C GLY A 16 -25.96 13.51 19.52
N ALA A 17 -24.94 14.30 19.85
CA ALA A 17 -23.75 14.47 19.05
C ALA A 17 -23.16 13.10 18.74
N ALA A 18 -23.13 12.73 17.44
CA ALA A 18 -22.47 11.52 17.01
C ALA A 18 -21.03 11.53 17.50
N SER A 19 -20.58 10.43 18.07
CA SER A 19 -19.20 10.25 18.54
C SER A 19 -18.21 10.75 17.49
N THR A 20 -17.41 11.79 17.82
CA THR A 20 -16.40 12.37 16.93
C THR A 20 -15.11 11.56 16.92
N ALA A 21 -15.06 10.43 17.63
CA ALA A 21 -13.88 9.58 17.70
C ALA A 21 -13.62 8.88 16.37
N PHE A 22 -12.35 8.80 15.96
CA PHE A 22 -11.93 7.97 14.85
C PHE A 22 -12.09 6.49 15.20
N VAL A 23 -12.77 5.75 14.35
CA VAL A 23 -12.92 4.29 14.50
C VAL A 23 -12.07 3.62 13.41
N GLU A 24 -11.09 2.86 13.86
CA GLU A 24 -10.30 2.00 12.96
C GLU A 24 -11.15 0.83 12.49
N LYS A 25 -11.10 0.54 11.20
CA LYS A 25 -11.71 -0.68 10.68
C LYS A 25 -10.91 -1.88 11.19
N THR A 26 -11.58 -2.86 11.76
CA THR A 26 -10.99 -4.14 12.12
C THR A 26 -11.02 -5.09 10.91
N PRO A 27 -10.02 -5.97 10.77
CA PRO A 27 -10.05 -6.99 9.74
C PRO A 27 -11.29 -7.89 9.89
N LEU A 28 -11.94 -8.19 8.75
CA LEU A 28 -13.08 -9.11 8.72
C LEU A 28 -12.64 -10.56 8.79
N GLU A 29 -11.43 -10.86 8.39
CA GLU A 29 -10.87 -12.20 8.29
C GLU A 29 -9.44 -12.26 8.82
N CYS A 30 -9.06 -13.44 9.31
CA CYS A 30 -7.68 -13.82 9.56
C CYS A 30 -7.10 -14.50 8.33
N TYR A 31 -5.80 -14.35 8.09
CA TYR A 31 -5.10 -15.12 7.08
C TYR A 31 -5.13 -16.60 7.42
N VAL A 32 -5.59 -17.41 6.48
CA VAL A 32 -5.51 -18.87 6.55
C VAL A 32 -4.44 -19.34 5.57
N PRO A 33 -3.35 -19.95 6.05
CA PRO A 33 -2.30 -20.43 5.16
C PRO A 33 -2.83 -21.57 4.29
N PRO A 34 -2.37 -21.67 3.02
CA PRO A 34 -2.67 -22.83 2.19
C PRO A 34 -1.99 -24.10 2.76
N ASP A 35 -2.45 -25.28 2.36
CA ASP A 35 -1.90 -26.58 2.76
C ASP A 35 -0.38 -26.68 2.59
N LYS A 36 0.15 -26.08 1.54
CA LYS A 36 1.58 -25.92 1.30
C LYS A 36 1.99 -24.46 1.52
N PRO A 37 2.72 -24.15 2.60
CA PRO A 37 3.19 -22.80 2.84
C PRO A 37 4.16 -22.35 1.73
N SER A 38 4.13 -21.07 1.41
CA SER A 38 5.02 -20.48 0.41
C SER A 38 6.40 -20.22 1.03
N LEU A 39 7.47 -20.47 0.25
CA LEU A 39 8.81 -19.99 0.57
C LEU A 39 9.00 -18.51 0.17
N VAL A 40 8.12 -17.97 -0.65
CA VAL A 40 8.14 -16.54 -1.01
C VAL A 40 7.75 -15.70 0.19
N GLY A 41 8.55 -14.68 0.50
CA GLY A 41 8.32 -13.79 1.64
C GLY A 41 8.93 -14.26 2.97
N LEU A 42 9.55 -15.45 3.00
CA LEU A 42 10.32 -15.89 4.16
C LEU A 42 11.67 -15.16 4.21
N SER A 43 12.07 -14.72 5.39
CA SER A 43 13.43 -14.27 5.67
C SER A 43 14.42 -15.42 5.56
N ARG A 44 15.73 -15.13 5.50
CA ARG A 44 16.75 -16.18 5.48
C ARG A 44 16.70 -17.09 6.72
N ALA A 45 16.34 -16.54 7.88
CA ALA A 45 16.17 -17.32 9.11
C ALA A 45 14.97 -18.27 8.99
N GLN A 46 13.83 -17.78 8.52
CA GLN A 46 12.63 -18.60 8.30
C GLN A 46 12.82 -19.64 7.19
N LEU A 47 13.61 -19.33 6.13
CA LEU A 47 14.02 -20.33 5.13
C LEU A 47 14.87 -21.44 5.76
N MET A 48 15.75 -21.08 6.69
CA MET A 48 16.55 -22.07 7.41
C MET A 48 15.65 -22.99 8.25
N GLU A 49 14.69 -22.43 8.99
CA GLU A 49 13.71 -23.21 9.77
C GLU A 49 12.89 -24.14 8.86
N ALA A 50 12.46 -23.65 7.69
CA ALA A 50 11.78 -24.47 6.69
C ALA A 50 12.66 -25.63 6.19
N LEU A 51 13.95 -25.43 6.00
CA LEU A 51 14.88 -26.51 5.62
C LEU A 51 15.11 -27.51 6.76
N VAL A 52 15.17 -27.04 7.99
CA VAL A 52 15.25 -27.91 9.19
C VAL A 52 14.02 -28.81 9.27
N SER A 53 12.83 -28.27 9.04
CA SER A 53 11.56 -29.02 9.15
C SER A 53 11.46 -30.20 8.18
N ILE A 54 12.21 -30.15 7.06
CA ILE A 54 12.26 -31.24 6.06
C ILE A 54 13.54 -32.07 6.14
N GLY A 55 14.31 -31.95 7.24
CA GLY A 55 15.45 -32.80 7.54
C GLY A 55 16.76 -32.46 6.82
N VAL A 56 16.94 -31.21 6.33
CA VAL A 56 18.22 -30.80 5.73
C VAL A 56 19.31 -30.74 6.78
N PRO A 57 20.48 -31.47 6.59
CA PRO A 57 21.54 -31.49 7.55
C PRO A 57 22.12 -30.10 7.88
N ALA A 58 22.42 -29.85 9.15
CA ALA A 58 22.91 -28.56 9.65
C ALA A 58 24.07 -27.97 8.82
N ALA A 59 25.04 -28.83 8.45
CA ALA A 59 26.22 -28.46 7.66
C ALA A 59 25.85 -27.89 6.25
N GLN A 60 24.67 -28.21 5.73
CA GLN A 60 24.24 -27.79 4.39
C GLN A 60 23.27 -26.59 4.44
N GLN A 61 22.61 -26.34 5.56
CA GLN A 61 21.48 -25.38 5.65
C GLN A 61 21.84 -24.00 5.13
N LYS A 62 22.94 -23.41 5.58
CA LYS A 62 23.38 -22.06 5.16
C LYS A 62 23.56 -21.96 3.64
N MET A 63 24.21 -22.94 3.03
CA MET A 63 24.42 -23.00 1.58
C MET A 63 23.09 -23.16 0.84
N ARG A 64 22.20 -24.03 1.35
CA ARG A 64 20.89 -24.26 0.72
C ARG A 64 19.98 -23.04 0.79
N VAL A 65 19.96 -22.32 1.92
CA VAL A 65 19.26 -21.03 2.04
C VAL A 65 19.76 -20.06 0.97
N GLN A 66 21.08 -19.92 0.78
CA GLN A 66 21.65 -19.03 -0.21
C GLN A 66 21.26 -19.42 -1.66
N GLN A 67 21.28 -20.71 -1.97
CA GLN A 67 20.85 -21.23 -3.27
C GLN A 67 19.38 -20.94 -3.52
N ILE A 68 18.48 -21.25 -2.57
CA ILE A 68 17.03 -21.00 -2.70
C ILE A 68 16.77 -19.51 -2.83
N TRP A 69 17.43 -18.67 -2.02
CA TRP A 69 17.33 -17.21 -2.09
C TRP A 69 17.67 -16.67 -3.47
N HIS A 70 18.79 -17.12 -4.03
CA HIS A 70 19.23 -16.75 -5.38
C HIS A 70 18.20 -17.16 -6.44
N TRP A 71 17.69 -18.39 -6.37
CA TRP A 71 16.68 -18.86 -7.32
C TRP A 71 15.36 -18.09 -7.22
N LEU A 72 14.91 -17.77 -6.01
CA LEU A 72 13.69 -16.99 -5.79
C LEU A 72 13.83 -15.54 -6.28
N TYR A 73 14.86 -14.84 -5.80
CA TYR A 73 14.91 -13.39 -5.86
C TYR A 73 15.87 -12.80 -6.90
N VAL A 74 16.74 -13.60 -7.47
CA VAL A 74 17.62 -13.21 -8.59
C VAL A 74 17.12 -13.81 -9.91
N ARG A 75 16.81 -15.12 -9.89
CA ARG A 75 16.38 -15.86 -11.08
C ARG A 75 14.88 -15.87 -11.30
N GLY A 76 14.08 -15.60 -10.29
CA GLY A 76 12.62 -15.61 -10.38
C GLY A 76 12.02 -16.98 -10.60
N ALA A 77 12.62 -18.04 -10.06
CA ALA A 77 12.11 -19.40 -10.24
C ALA A 77 10.63 -19.53 -9.85
N ARG A 78 9.85 -20.19 -10.67
CA ARG A 78 8.42 -20.46 -10.47
C ARG A 78 8.14 -21.89 -10.01
N GLY A 79 9.12 -22.77 -10.16
CA GLY A 79 9.07 -24.17 -9.73
C GLY A 79 10.42 -24.63 -9.21
N PHE A 80 10.39 -25.62 -8.34
CA PHE A 80 11.61 -26.19 -7.77
C PHE A 80 12.46 -26.95 -8.80
N ASP A 81 11.87 -27.42 -9.88
CA ASP A 81 12.54 -28.06 -11.02
C ASP A 81 13.56 -27.14 -11.68
N GLN A 82 13.33 -25.84 -11.68
CA GLN A 82 14.23 -24.83 -12.24
C GLN A 82 15.51 -24.65 -11.43
N MET A 83 15.53 -25.06 -10.16
CA MET A 83 16.64 -24.84 -9.20
C MET A 83 17.80 -25.84 -9.43
N THR A 84 18.47 -25.75 -10.59
CA THR A 84 19.44 -26.75 -11.04
C THR A 84 20.69 -26.88 -10.15
N SER A 85 21.02 -25.88 -9.34
CA SER A 85 22.10 -25.95 -8.34
C SER A 85 21.69 -26.66 -7.04
N VAL A 86 20.43 -27.05 -6.90
CA VAL A 86 19.88 -27.82 -5.78
C VAL A 86 19.70 -29.27 -6.23
N SER A 87 20.06 -30.24 -5.37
CA SER A 87 19.94 -31.68 -5.76
C SER A 87 18.51 -32.08 -6.06
N LYS A 88 18.33 -33.10 -6.91
CA LYS A 88 17.01 -33.59 -7.32
C LYS A 88 16.16 -34.02 -6.13
N GLU A 89 16.78 -34.70 -5.16
CA GLU A 89 16.14 -35.20 -3.95
C GLU A 89 15.61 -34.04 -3.10
N LEU A 90 16.42 -32.99 -2.90
CA LEU A 90 16.01 -31.82 -2.13
C LEU A 90 14.92 -31.03 -2.88
N ARG A 91 15.01 -30.88 -4.21
CA ARG A 91 13.91 -30.26 -5.00
C ARG A 91 12.60 -31.00 -4.84
N ALA A 92 12.64 -32.34 -4.89
CA ALA A 92 11.46 -33.16 -4.68
C ALA A 92 10.90 -33.03 -3.24
N ALA A 93 11.78 -32.97 -2.23
CA ALA A 93 11.36 -32.73 -0.85
C ALA A 93 10.72 -31.34 -0.68
N LEU A 94 11.34 -30.29 -1.23
CA LEU A 94 10.78 -28.93 -1.22
C LEU A 94 9.41 -28.88 -1.89
N ALA A 95 9.24 -29.52 -3.05
CA ALA A 95 7.95 -29.54 -3.78
C ALA A 95 6.83 -30.28 -3.03
N ARG A 96 7.16 -31.26 -2.19
CA ARG A 96 6.17 -31.93 -1.35
C ARG A 96 5.64 -31.05 -0.22
N HIS A 97 6.49 -30.21 0.36
CA HIS A 97 6.16 -29.48 1.59
C HIS A 97 5.85 -28.00 1.36
N PHE A 98 6.35 -27.41 0.27
CA PHE A 98 6.28 -25.97 0.03
C PHE A 98 5.81 -25.64 -1.37
N THR A 99 5.44 -24.36 -1.56
CA THR A 99 5.13 -23.77 -2.87
C THR A 99 5.98 -22.53 -3.15
N LEU A 100 6.09 -22.17 -4.42
CA LEU A 100 6.64 -20.89 -4.90
C LEU A 100 5.55 -20.07 -5.60
N ALA A 101 4.28 -20.40 -5.36
CA ALA A 101 3.16 -19.76 -6.02
C ALA A 101 3.18 -18.24 -5.80
N ARG A 102 2.91 -17.53 -6.86
CA ARG A 102 2.71 -16.08 -6.88
C ARG A 102 1.23 -15.77 -6.91
N PRO A 103 0.80 -14.55 -6.54
CA PRO A 103 -0.55 -14.10 -6.81
C PRO A 103 -0.91 -14.30 -8.29
N GLU A 104 -2.13 -14.77 -8.54
CA GLU A 104 -2.65 -14.95 -9.89
C GLU A 104 -3.01 -13.60 -10.51
N VAL A 105 -2.60 -13.36 -11.76
CA VAL A 105 -3.04 -12.17 -12.51
C VAL A 105 -4.42 -12.44 -13.10
N VAL A 106 -5.45 -11.87 -12.51
CA VAL A 106 -6.85 -12.01 -12.93
C VAL A 106 -7.17 -11.05 -14.07
N ALA A 107 -6.62 -9.85 -14.03
CA ALA A 107 -6.76 -8.85 -15.07
C ALA A 107 -5.49 -8.00 -15.20
N GLU A 108 -5.20 -7.59 -16.42
CA GLU A 108 -4.15 -6.65 -16.77
C GLU A 108 -4.73 -5.53 -17.62
N GLN A 109 -4.45 -4.30 -17.28
CA GLN A 109 -4.83 -3.12 -18.03
C GLN A 109 -3.57 -2.31 -18.34
N VAL A 110 -3.47 -1.84 -19.59
CA VAL A 110 -2.36 -1.00 -20.06
C VAL A 110 -2.93 0.34 -20.50
N SER A 111 -2.47 1.41 -19.88
CA SER A 111 -2.82 2.78 -20.21
C SER A 111 -2.12 3.25 -21.47
N LEU A 112 -2.66 4.28 -22.12
CA LEU A 112 -2.02 4.96 -23.26
C LEU A 112 -0.64 5.56 -22.91
N ASP A 113 -0.39 5.85 -21.64
CA ASP A 113 0.91 6.37 -21.16
C ASP A 113 1.90 5.27 -20.76
N GLY A 114 1.59 4.00 -21.03
CA GLY A 114 2.39 2.83 -20.72
C GLY A 114 2.24 2.32 -19.27
N THR A 115 1.48 3.00 -18.42
CA THR A 115 1.17 2.52 -17.06
C THR A 115 0.43 1.19 -17.14
N ARG A 116 0.83 0.21 -16.33
CA ARG A 116 0.21 -1.11 -16.26
C ARG A 116 -0.40 -1.32 -14.89
N LYS A 117 -1.63 -1.79 -14.86
CA LYS A 117 -2.33 -2.17 -13.63
C LYS A 117 -2.68 -3.64 -13.68
N TRP A 118 -2.35 -4.36 -12.63
CA TRP A 118 -2.71 -5.76 -12.45
C TRP A 118 -3.67 -5.92 -11.28
N LEU A 119 -4.76 -6.64 -11.51
CA LEU A 119 -5.60 -7.20 -10.47
C LEU A 119 -5.06 -8.58 -10.11
N LEU A 120 -4.66 -8.74 -8.88
CA LEU A 120 -3.99 -9.94 -8.38
C LEU A 120 -4.89 -10.66 -7.38
N ARG A 121 -5.20 -11.92 -7.66
CA ARG A 121 -5.84 -12.84 -6.71
C ARG A 121 -4.77 -13.44 -5.81
N LEU A 122 -5.00 -13.32 -4.51
CA LEU A 122 -4.07 -13.80 -3.49
C LEU A 122 -4.28 -15.30 -3.25
N PRO A 123 -3.20 -16.07 -3.02
CA PRO A 123 -3.29 -17.49 -2.70
C PRO A 123 -3.88 -17.69 -1.30
N GLY A 124 -4.51 -18.83 -1.08
CA GLY A 124 -5.09 -19.23 0.21
C GLY A 124 -6.58 -19.52 0.14
N GLU A 125 -7.10 -20.10 1.21
CA GLU A 125 -8.54 -20.34 1.34
C GLU A 125 -9.26 -19.04 1.75
N HIS A 126 -10.48 -18.90 1.26
CA HIS A 126 -11.34 -17.75 1.50
C HIS A 126 -12.57 -18.18 2.27
N SER A 127 -12.73 -17.67 3.48
CA SER A 127 -13.79 -18.10 4.40
C SER A 127 -15.22 -17.82 3.92
N GLY A 128 -15.39 -17.00 2.90
CA GLY A 128 -16.70 -16.59 2.36
C GLY A 128 -17.05 -17.17 0.99
N GLU A 129 -16.18 -17.99 0.38
CA GLU A 129 -16.39 -18.50 -0.99
C GLU A 129 -17.68 -19.33 -1.10
N ALA A 130 -18.00 -20.13 -0.08
CA ALA A 130 -19.25 -20.88 -0.02
C ALA A 130 -20.52 -20.00 0.02
N LEU A 131 -20.39 -18.73 0.38
CA LEU A 131 -21.46 -17.73 0.42
C LEU A 131 -21.46 -16.83 -0.85
N GLY A 132 -20.68 -17.18 -1.89
CA GLY A 132 -20.56 -16.40 -3.11
C GLY A 132 -19.76 -15.11 -2.97
N GLU A 133 -19.00 -14.92 -1.88
CA GLU A 133 -18.09 -13.81 -1.73
C GLU A 133 -16.92 -13.92 -2.73
N ARG A 134 -16.47 -12.78 -3.23
CA ARG A 134 -15.34 -12.75 -4.15
C ARG A 134 -14.04 -13.06 -3.44
N PRO A 135 -13.08 -13.73 -4.13
CA PRO A 135 -11.76 -14.02 -3.57
C PRO A 135 -11.01 -12.74 -3.19
N HIS A 136 -9.98 -12.90 -2.37
CA HIS A 136 -9.11 -11.79 -1.98
C HIS A 136 -8.30 -11.30 -3.17
N GLU A 137 -8.53 -10.06 -3.57
CA GLU A 137 -7.85 -9.44 -4.69
C GLU A 137 -7.31 -8.07 -4.30
N VAL A 138 -6.14 -7.74 -4.84
CA VAL A 138 -5.52 -6.42 -4.71
C VAL A 138 -5.04 -5.93 -6.06
N GLU A 139 -4.98 -4.60 -6.22
CA GLU A 139 -4.37 -3.98 -7.38
C GLU A 139 -2.93 -3.58 -7.09
N CYS A 140 -2.04 -3.75 -8.06
CA CYS A 140 -0.74 -3.10 -8.09
C CYS A 140 -0.52 -2.42 -9.44
N VAL A 141 0.32 -1.39 -9.45
CA VAL A 141 0.49 -0.52 -10.62
C VAL A 141 1.97 -0.33 -10.93
N TYR A 142 2.35 -0.57 -12.17
CA TYR A 142 3.67 -0.26 -12.70
C TYR A 142 3.62 1.02 -13.53
N ILE A 143 4.46 1.97 -13.19
CA ILE A 143 4.54 3.29 -13.83
C ILE A 143 5.91 3.41 -14.49
N PRO A 144 6.00 3.29 -15.83
CA PRO A 144 7.24 3.49 -16.57
C PRO A 144 7.56 4.98 -16.73
N GLU A 145 8.84 5.31 -16.61
CA GLU A 145 9.44 6.57 -17.03
C GLU A 145 10.69 6.26 -17.87
N ALA A 146 11.26 7.22 -18.54
CA ALA A 146 12.36 6.97 -19.47
C ALA A 146 13.58 6.29 -18.79
N ASP A 147 13.89 6.68 -17.56
CA ASP A 147 15.07 6.25 -16.80
C ASP A 147 14.77 5.32 -15.63
N ARG A 148 13.50 5.07 -15.33
CA ARG A 148 13.08 4.27 -14.17
C ARG A 148 11.69 3.66 -14.37
N GLY A 149 11.43 2.62 -13.61
CA GLY A 149 10.08 2.08 -13.45
C GLY A 149 9.71 1.98 -11.99
N THR A 150 8.58 2.54 -11.63
CA THR A 150 8.08 2.57 -10.26
C THR A 150 6.93 1.59 -10.09
N LEU A 151 7.05 0.66 -9.15
CA LEU A 151 5.97 -0.25 -8.77
C LEU A 151 5.25 0.25 -7.52
N CYS A 152 3.96 0.51 -7.64
CA CYS A 152 3.05 0.83 -6.55
C CYS A 152 2.47 -0.47 -6.00
N VAL A 153 2.72 -0.76 -4.72
CA VAL A 153 2.41 -2.03 -4.05
C VAL A 153 1.36 -1.82 -2.97
N SER A 154 0.44 -2.77 -2.87
CA SER A 154 -0.63 -2.81 -1.86
C SER A 154 -0.17 -3.54 -0.59
N SER A 155 -0.72 -3.14 0.56
CA SER A 155 -0.40 -3.69 1.89
C SER A 155 -1.58 -4.37 2.58
N GLN A 156 -2.82 -4.14 2.12
CA GLN A 156 -4.04 -4.69 2.70
C GLN A 156 -5.04 -5.03 1.61
N VAL A 157 -5.94 -5.98 1.86
CA VAL A 157 -7.17 -6.16 1.09
C VAL A 157 -8.21 -5.18 1.65
N GLY A 158 -8.55 -4.15 0.86
CA GLY A 158 -9.26 -2.98 1.36
C GLY A 158 -8.32 -2.01 2.09
N CYS A 159 -8.83 -1.25 3.05
CA CYS A 159 -8.03 -0.31 3.84
C CYS A 159 -8.55 -0.14 5.25
N THR A 160 -7.66 -0.06 6.25
CA THR A 160 -8.00 0.29 7.64
C THR A 160 -8.62 1.69 7.74
N LEU A 161 -8.21 2.60 6.85
CA LEU A 161 -8.60 4.01 6.89
C LEU A 161 -9.83 4.31 6.03
N THR A 162 -10.46 5.44 6.31
CA THR A 162 -11.65 5.94 5.62
C THR A 162 -11.39 7.33 5.01
N CYS A 163 -10.22 7.53 4.41
CA CYS A 163 -9.89 8.81 3.76
C CYS A 163 -10.95 9.15 2.70
N SER A 164 -11.60 10.32 2.84
CA SER A 164 -12.79 10.66 2.08
C SER A 164 -12.56 10.89 0.58
N PHE A 165 -11.34 11.23 0.19
CA PHE A 165 -10.94 11.46 -1.19
C PHE A 165 -10.38 10.20 -1.88
N CYS A 166 -10.22 9.07 -1.16
CA CYS A 166 -9.59 7.85 -1.65
C CYS A 166 -10.62 6.75 -1.93
N HIS A 167 -10.60 6.18 -3.13
CA HIS A 167 -11.51 5.10 -3.53
C HIS A 167 -11.32 3.84 -2.67
N THR A 168 -10.06 3.46 -2.39
CA THR A 168 -9.75 2.35 -1.46
C THR A 168 -10.31 2.62 -0.04
N GLY A 169 -10.37 3.87 0.39
CA GLY A 169 -10.97 4.25 1.67
C GLY A 169 -12.45 3.88 1.81
N THR A 170 -13.16 3.70 0.69
CA THR A 170 -14.57 3.26 0.68
C THR A 170 -14.72 1.76 0.92
N GLN A 171 -13.66 0.96 0.72
CA GLN A 171 -13.70 -0.48 0.89
C GLN A 171 -13.59 -0.87 2.36
N ARG A 172 -14.23 -2.00 2.72
CA ARG A 172 -14.00 -2.65 4.02
C ARG A 172 -12.58 -3.19 4.08
N LEU A 173 -11.97 -3.16 5.25
CA LEU A 173 -10.74 -3.90 5.51
C LEU A 173 -11.08 -5.39 5.62
N VAL A 174 -10.61 -6.19 4.69
CA VAL A 174 -10.76 -7.65 4.76
C VAL A 174 -9.67 -8.22 5.65
N ARG A 175 -8.41 -8.05 5.28
CA ARG A 175 -7.25 -8.47 6.06
C ARG A 175 -5.95 -7.77 5.66
N ASN A 176 -4.94 -7.91 6.48
CA ASN A 176 -3.58 -7.55 6.13
C ASN A 176 -2.97 -8.56 5.14
N LEU A 177 -2.06 -8.09 4.29
CA LEU A 177 -1.26 -8.94 3.43
C LEU A 177 -0.09 -9.55 4.22
N THR A 178 0.29 -10.77 3.87
CA THR A 178 1.51 -11.41 4.35
C THR A 178 2.75 -10.83 3.64
N PRO A 179 3.97 -11.02 4.20
CA PRO A 179 5.21 -10.62 3.50
C PRO A 179 5.30 -11.25 2.11
N GLY A 180 4.90 -12.52 1.97
CA GLY A 180 4.90 -13.24 0.69
C GLY A 180 3.96 -12.66 -0.34
N GLU A 181 2.78 -12.19 0.07
CA GLU A 181 1.83 -11.54 -0.83
C GLU A 181 2.29 -10.14 -1.26
N ILE A 182 2.99 -9.41 -0.39
CA ILE A 182 3.59 -8.11 -0.74
C ILE A 182 4.76 -8.31 -1.71
N VAL A 183 5.70 -9.21 -1.41
CA VAL A 183 6.82 -9.55 -2.31
C VAL A 183 6.31 -10.17 -3.61
N GLY A 184 5.23 -10.96 -3.53
CA GLY A 184 4.58 -11.58 -4.67
C GLY A 184 4.14 -10.58 -5.73
N GLN A 185 3.66 -9.39 -5.36
CA GLN A 185 3.33 -8.31 -6.30
C GLN A 185 4.57 -7.84 -7.06
N ILE A 186 5.72 -7.72 -6.37
CA ILE A 186 6.99 -7.34 -7.00
C ILE A 186 7.43 -8.43 -7.98
N MET A 187 7.31 -9.70 -7.58
CA MET A 187 7.69 -10.84 -8.42
C MET A 187 6.79 -10.95 -9.65
N VAL A 188 5.47 -10.75 -9.50
CA VAL A 188 4.52 -10.73 -10.63
C VAL A 188 4.86 -9.62 -11.62
N ALA A 189 5.13 -8.41 -11.15
CA ALA A 189 5.53 -7.31 -12.03
C ALA A 189 6.81 -7.65 -12.80
N ARG A 190 7.82 -8.20 -12.13
CA ARG A 190 9.07 -8.64 -12.78
C ARG A 190 8.84 -9.77 -13.78
N ASP A 191 7.94 -10.72 -13.47
CA ASP A 191 7.55 -11.79 -14.41
C ASP A 191 6.91 -11.24 -15.68
N ARG A 192 5.96 -10.31 -15.52
CA ARG A 192 5.23 -9.71 -16.65
C ARG A 192 6.11 -8.83 -17.53
N LEU A 193 7.15 -8.24 -16.95
CA LEU A 193 8.09 -7.37 -17.64
C LEU A 193 9.33 -8.12 -18.13
N GLY A 194 9.52 -9.40 -17.78
CA GLY A 194 10.76 -10.13 -18.06
C GLY A 194 11.98 -9.54 -17.35
N ASP A 195 11.78 -8.97 -16.17
CA ASP A 195 12.82 -8.23 -15.43
C ASP A 195 13.64 -9.14 -14.48
N TRP A 196 14.02 -10.32 -14.99
CA TRP A 196 14.85 -11.30 -14.28
C TRP A 196 16.18 -11.53 -14.99
N LEU A 197 17.20 -11.92 -14.21
CA LEU A 197 18.52 -12.22 -14.76
C LEU A 197 18.45 -13.38 -15.75
N GLY A 198 18.81 -13.10 -17.01
CA GLY A 198 18.79 -14.08 -18.10
C GLY A 198 17.41 -14.37 -18.73
N ALA A 199 16.39 -13.64 -18.33
CA ALA A 199 15.09 -13.69 -18.99
C ALA A 199 15.05 -12.81 -20.27
N ALA A 200 14.20 -13.18 -21.23
CA ALA A 200 13.87 -12.29 -22.33
C ALA A 200 13.05 -11.10 -21.81
N ARG A 201 13.54 -9.89 -22.04
CA ARG A 201 12.86 -8.67 -21.62
C ARG A 201 11.61 -8.43 -22.45
N ALA A 202 10.57 -7.94 -21.83
CA ALA A 202 9.42 -7.40 -22.55
C ALA A 202 9.87 -6.26 -23.48
N SER A 203 9.34 -6.22 -24.69
CA SER A 203 9.52 -5.15 -25.65
C SER A 203 8.18 -4.48 -25.90
N GLY A 204 8.15 -3.19 -26.13
CA GLY A 204 6.94 -2.45 -26.44
C GLY A 204 7.02 -0.99 -26.03
N ASP A 205 6.07 -0.20 -26.51
CA ASP A 205 5.97 1.21 -26.18
C ASP A 205 5.66 1.41 -24.68
N GLY A 206 6.19 2.49 -24.10
CA GLY A 206 5.97 2.86 -22.71
C GLY A 206 6.81 2.11 -21.69
N LEU A 207 7.80 1.29 -22.08
CA LEU A 207 8.77 0.72 -21.15
C LEU A 207 10.02 1.62 -21.04
N PRO A 208 10.75 1.60 -19.90
CA PRO A 208 11.98 2.35 -19.75
C PRO A 208 12.96 1.97 -20.85
N THR A 209 13.46 2.98 -21.56
CA THR A 209 14.43 2.82 -22.65
C THR A 209 15.88 2.84 -22.14
N GLN A 210 16.07 3.35 -20.92
CA GLN A 210 17.36 3.48 -20.25
C GLN A 210 17.35 2.64 -18.96
N GLY A 211 18.51 2.05 -18.66
CA GLY A 211 18.69 1.26 -17.43
C GLY A 211 18.55 -0.24 -17.62
N GLU A 212 19.14 -0.97 -16.66
CA GLU A 212 19.22 -2.43 -16.67
C GLU A 212 17.97 -3.11 -16.11
N ARG A 213 17.10 -2.36 -15.43
CA ARG A 213 15.92 -2.90 -14.72
C ARG A 213 14.66 -2.11 -15.06
N PHE A 214 13.58 -2.84 -15.27
CA PHE A 214 12.27 -2.22 -15.43
C PHE A 214 11.69 -1.81 -14.07
N VAL A 215 11.74 -2.69 -13.06
CA VAL A 215 11.30 -2.37 -11.69
C VAL A 215 12.50 -1.88 -10.88
N SER A 216 12.69 -0.56 -10.86
CA SER A 216 13.82 0.09 -10.17
C SER A 216 13.42 0.80 -8.87
N ASN A 217 12.14 1.12 -8.70
CA ASN A 217 11.60 1.83 -7.55
C ASN A 217 10.35 1.13 -7.01
N ILE A 218 10.15 1.17 -5.70
CA ILE A 218 8.94 0.67 -5.03
C ILE A 218 8.33 1.80 -4.22
N VAL A 219 7.00 1.94 -4.30
CA VAL A 219 6.23 2.83 -3.43
C VAL A 219 5.08 2.05 -2.78
N MET A 220 4.99 2.10 -1.46
CA MET A 220 3.88 1.51 -0.70
C MET A 220 2.73 2.52 -0.66
N MET A 221 2.12 2.74 -1.85
CA MET A 221 1.04 3.72 -2.07
C MET A 221 -0.19 3.08 -2.74
N GLY A 222 -0.26 1.76 -2.76
CA GLY A 222 -1.39 0.98 -3.23
C GLY A 222 -2.52 0.92 -2.22
N MET A 223 -3.24 -0.20 -2.20
CA MET A 223 -4.36 -0.41 -1.28
C MET A 223 -3.85 -0.65 0.15
N GLY A 224 -4.46 0.02 1.14
CA GLY A 224 -4.18 -0.14 2.56
C GLY A 224 -3.29 0.95 3.17
N GLU A 225 -3.18 0.90 4.50
CA GLU A 225 -2.24 1.72 5.29
C GLU A 225 -1.06 0.83 5.73
N PRO A 226 0.13 1.02 5.17
CA PRO A 226 1.26 0.13 5.42
C PRO A 226 1.66 0.02 6.89
N LEU A 227 1.56 1.10 7.65
CA LEU A 227 1.96 1.09 9.06
C LEU A 227 0.96 0.38 9.99
N TYR A 228 -0.25 0.06 9.53
CA TYR A 228 -1.16 -0.86 10.22
C TYR A 228 -0.87 -2.33 9.88
N ASN A 229 0.00 -2.59 8.90
CA ASN A 229 0.54 -3.91 8.58
C ASN A 229 2.08 -3.92 8.71
N PHE A 230 2.59 -3.29 9.76
CA PHE A 230 4.01 -2.93 9.87
C PHE A 230 4.96 -4.12 9.72
N GLU A 231 4.72 -5.23 10.46
CA GLU A 231 5.64 -6.38 10.47
C GLU A 231 5.78 -7.01 9.09
N ALA A 232 4.66 -7.25 8.40
CA ALA A 232 4.67 -7.84 7.07
C ALA A 232 5.29 -6.90 6.03
N VAL A 233 5.02 -5.60 6.12
CA VAL A 233 5.62 -4.57 5.25
C VAL A 233 7.12 -4.47 5.48
N ARG A 234 7.57 -4.45 6.75
CA ARG A 234 8.99 -4.45 7.10
C ARG A 234 9.71 -5.63 6.45
N ASP A 235 9.21 -6.84 6.68
CA ASP A 235 9.84 -8.06 6.19
C ASP A 235 9.89 -8.09 4.65
N ALA A 236 8.80 -7.71 3.99
CA ALA A 236 8.75 -7.61 2.53
C ALA A 236 9.73 -6.58 1.96
N LEU A 237 9.84 -5.40 2.58
CA LEU A 237 10.75 -4.35 2.12
C LEU A 237 12.21 -4.68 2.39
N LEU A 238 12.52 -5.42 3.47
CA LEU A 238 13.86 -5.93 3.72
C LEU A 238 14.26 -6.98 2.67
N ILE A 239 13.34 -7.87 2.27
CA ILE A 239 13.58 -8.82 1.16
C ILE A 239 13.80 -8.07 -0.16
N ALA A 240 12.97 -7.07 -0.45
CA ALA A 240 13.11 -6.26 -1.67
C ALA A 240 14.44 -5.49 -1.72
N ALA A 241 14.96 -5.08 -0.56
CA ALA A 241 16.21 -4.33 -0.45
C ALA A 241 17.47 -5.20 -0.32
N ASP A 242 17.32 -6.53 -0.12
CA ASP A 242 18.46 -7.42 0.05
C ASP A 242 19.35 -7.46 -1.20
N GLY A 243 20.63 -7.10 -1.04
CA GLY A 243 21.58 -6.94 -2.15
C GLY A 243 21.92 -8.24 -2.89
N GLU A 244 21.69 -9.40 -2.28
CA GLU A 244 21.88 -10.73 -2.88
C GLU A 244 20.58 -11.31 -3.46
N GLY A 245 19.52 -10.50 -3.54
CA GLY A 245 18.21 -10.89 -4.03
C GLY A 245 17.63 -9.89 -5.05
N ILE A 246 16.46 -9.31 -4.74
CA ILE A 246 15.79 -8.31 -5.60
C ILE A 246 16.66 -7.05 -5.74
N ALA A 247 17.37 -6.67 -4.69
CA ALA A 247 18.40 -5.64 -4.65
C ALA A 247 17.93 -4.22 -5.08
N ILE A 248 16.76 -3.80 -4.64
CA ILE A 248 16.29 -2.42 -4.81
C ILE A 248 16.81 -1.57 -3.65
N SER A 249 17.61 -0.54 -3.96
CA SER A 249 18.18 0.33 -2.93
C SER A 249 17.09 0.94 -2.03
N LYS A 250 17.31 0.98 -0.71
CA LYS A 250 16.39 1.60 0.26
C LYS A 250 16.06 3.07 -0.08
N ARG A 251 16.92 3.78 -0.82
CA ARG A 251 16.65 5.13 -1.33
C ARG A 251 15.64 5.15 -2.48
N ARG A 252 15.39 4.01 -3.10
CA ARG A 252 14.40 3.81 -4.18
C ARG A 252 13.13 3.12 -3.68
N ILE A 253 13.02 2.90 -2.37
CA ILE A 253 11.84 2.38 -1.69
C ILE A 253 11.23 3.52 -0.89
N THR A 254 9.96 3.83 -1.13
CA THR A 254 9.21 4.83 -0.37
C THR A 254 8.06 4.15 0.37
N LEU A 255 8.08 4.23 1.69
CA LEU A 255 6.95 3.86 2.52
C LEU A 255 6.08 5.09 2.71
N SER A 256 4.79 4.98 2.34
CA SER A 256 3.81 6.04 2.53
C SER A 256 2.94 5.72 3.74
N THR A 257 2.54 6.75 4.48
CA THR A 257 1.59 6.62 5.58
C THR A 257 0.69 7.83 5.69
N SER A 258 -0.53 7.60 6.13
CA SER A 258 -1.44 8.68 6.52
C SER A 258 -1.13 9.24 7.92
N GLY A 259 -0.16 8.66 8.63
CA GLY A 259 0.32 9.18 9.91
C GLY A 259 0.04 8.29 11.12
N VAL A 260 0.32 6.99 11.02
CA VAL A 260 0.31 6.07 12.17
C VAL A 260 1.58 6.33 12.99
N VAL A 261 1.52 7.38 13.81
CA VAL A 261 2.66 8.00 14.52
C VAL A 261 3.57 6.99 15.25
N PRO A 262 3.07 6.00 16.03
CA PRO A 262 3.93 5.08 16.77
C PRO A 262 4.88 4.26 15.89
N ASN A 263 4.49 4.00 14.63
CA ASN A 263 5.27 3.16 13.71
C ASN A 263 6.18 3.95 12.75
N ILE A 264 6.12 5.29 12.76
CA ILE A 264 6.96 6.12 11.89
C ILE A 264 8.44 5.96 12.26
N SER A 265 8.80 6.12 13.53
CA SER A 265 10.19 5.97 13.99
C SER A 265 10.70 4.54 13.76
N ARG A 266 9.86 3.53 14.00
CA ARG A 266 10.18 2.12 13.72
C ARG A 266 10.50 1.89 12.23
N ALA A 267 9.73 2.49 11.34
CA ALA A 267 9.98 2.38 9.89
C ALA A 267 11.37 2.92 9.51
N GLY A 268 11.78 4.03 10.12
CA GLY A 268 13.13 4.57 9.90
C GLY A 268 14.23 3.69 10.47
N ALA A 269 14.05 3.17 11.68
CA ALA A 269 15.04 2.35 12.38
C ALA A 269 15.16 0.93 11.80
N GLU A 270 14.04 0.25 11.57
CA GLU A 270 14.01 -1.16 11.19
C GLU A 270 14.10 -1.36 9.67
N ILE A 271 13.51 -0.47 8.86
CA ILE A 271 13.55 -0.58 7.39
C ILE A 271 14.60 0.36 6.79
N GLY A 272 14.58 1.63 7.20
CA GLY A 272 15.51 2.66 6.74
C GLY A 272 15.26 3.09 5.28
N CYS A 273 14.03 3.02 4.79
CA CYS A 273 13.61 3.49 3.46
C CYS A 273 13.23 5.00 3.47
N MET A 274 12.83 5.54 2.33
CA MET A 274 12.27 6.89 2.24
C MET A 274 10.87 6.93 2.83
N LEU A 275 10.51 8.04 3.48
CA LEU A 275 9.19 8.27 4.05
C LEU A 275 8.38 9.23 3.20
N ALA A 276 7.13 8.89 2.92
CA ALA A 276 6.11 9.80 2.41
C ALA A 276 4.95 9.91 3.41
N VAL A 277 4.43 11.11 3.60
CA VAL A 277 3.34 11.40 4.54
C VAL A 277 2.17 12.01 3.79
N SER A 278 1.04 11.35 3.82
CA SER A 278 -0.23 11.84 3.30
C SER A 278 -0.80 12.91 4.23
N LEU A 279 -0.40 14.18 4.01
CA LEU A 279 -0.77 15.30 4.86
C LEU A 279 -2.14 15.89 4.49
N HIS A 280 -2.29 16.34 3.25
CA HIS A 280 -3.52 16.77 2.55
C HIS A 280 -4.27 17.96 3.16
N ALA A 281 -3.92 18.42 4.35
CA ALA A 281 -4.49 19.62 4.98
C ALA A 281 -3.49 20.25 5.95
N VAL A 282 -3.69 21.53 6.24
CA VAL A 282 -2.84 22.32 7.14
C VAL A 282 -3.52 22.67 8.47
N ARG A 283 -4.76 22.21 8.65
CA ARG A 283 -5.58 22.41 9.87
C ARG A 283 -6.20 21.08 10.29
N ASP A 284 -6.16 20.80 11.59
CA ASP A 284 -6.72 19.55 12.14
C ASP A 284 -8.21 19.37 11.81
N GLY A 285 -9.02 20.44 11.86
CA GLY A 285 -10.42 20.38 11.50
C GLY A 285 -10.65 19.79 10.12
N LEU A 286 -10.00 20.34 9.09
CA LEU A 286 -10.10 19.83 7.72
C LEU A 286 -9.44 18.44 7.58
N ARG A 287 -8.30 18.23 8.22
CA ARG A 287 -7.62 16.93 8.15
C ARG A 287 -8.45 15.81 8.79
N ASN A 288 -9.22 16.13 9.84
CA ASN A 288 -10.15 15.17 10.46
C ASN A 288 -11.25 14.69 9.50
N GLU A 289 -11.61 15.51 8.49
CA GLU A 289 -12.59 15.16 7.46
C GLU A 289 -11.94 14.37 6.31
N LEU A 290 -10.78 14.83 5.84
CA LEU A 290 -10.08 14.22 4.71
C LEU A 290 -9.38 12.92 5.10
N VAL A 291 -8.71 12.92 6.25
CA VAL A 291 -7.91 11.82 6.79
C VAL A 291 -8.32 11.60 8.25
N PRO A 292 -9.41 10.86 8.54
CA PRO A 292 -9.97 10.73 9.88
C PRO A 292 -9.00 10.20 10.96
N LEU A 293 -7.92 9.53 10.55
CA LEU A 293 -6.82 9.12 11.43
C LEU A 293 -6.23 10.30 12.23
N ASN A 294 -6.33 11.53 11.71
CA ASN A 294 -5.88 12.74 12.37
C ASN A 294 -6.51 12.98 13.75
N ARG A 295 -7.72 12.46 13.98
CA ARG A 295 -8.38 12.53 15.28
C ARG A 295 -7.63 11.75 16.35
N LYS A 296 -6.91 10.69 15.95
CA LYS A 296 -6.06 9.89 16.83
C LYS A 296 -4.65 10.46 16.92
N TYR A 297 -4.10 10.96 15.82
CA TYR A 297 -2.76 11.50 15.70
C TYR A 297 -2.82 12.87 15.03
N PRO A 298 -3.03 13.97 15.78
CA PRO A 298 -3.10 15.33 15.23
C PRO A 298 -1.83 15.73 14.48
N ILE A 299 -1.95 16.76 13.63
CA ILE A 299 -0.86 17.25 12.78
C ILE A 299 0.42 17.51 13.59
N ALA A 300 0.33 18.09 14.76
CA ALA A 300 1.49 18.39 15.59
C ALA A 300 2.28 17.12 15.94
N GLN A 301 1.62 16.07 16.44
CA GLN A 301 2.26 14.79 16.76
C GLN A 301 2.86 14.12 15.52
N LEU A 302 2.16 14.18 14.38
CA LEU A 302 2.65 13.65 13.13
C LEU A 302 3.94 14.33 12.70
N LEU A 303 4.00 15.66 12.78
CA LEU A 303 5.19 16.42 12.39
C LEU A 303 6.36 16.24 13.37
N ASP A 304 6.09 16.05 14.66
CA ASP A 304 7.12 15.69 15.64
C ASP A 304 7.75 14.32 15.26
N ALA A 305 6.94 13.32 14.96
CA ALA A 305 7.45 12.03 14.49
C ALA A 305 8.22 12.14 13.16
N CYS A 306 7.89 13.11 12.31
CA CYS A 306 8.64 13.39 11.08
C CYS A 306 10.00 14.05 11.37
N ARG A 307 10.08 14.95 12.34
CA ARG A 307 11.35 15.56 12.78
C ARG A 307 12.32 14.52 13.33
N ASP A 308 11.79 13.57 14.06
CA ASP A 308 12.53 12.50 14.72
C ASP A 308 12.76 11.26 13.81
N TYR A 309 12.33 11.32 12.52
CA TYR A 309 12.48 10.19 11.62
C TYR A 309 13.96 9.85 11.40
N PRO A 310 14.40 8.60 11.68
CA PRO A 310 15.81 8.22 11.58
C PRO A 310 16.40 8.43 10.19
N GLY A 311 17.48 9.19 10.13
CA GLY A 311 18.22 9.47 8.90
C GLY A 311 17.61 10.55 8.00
N VAL A 312 16.63 11.31 8.49
CA VAL A 312 16.13 12.51 7.79
C VAL A 312 17.24 13.53 7.62
N SER A 313 17.37 14.10 6.44
CA SER A 313 18.39 15.10 6.10
C SER A 313 18.02 15.78 4.78
N ASN A 314 18.77 16.81 4.37
CA ASN A 314 18.59 17.44 3.07
C ASN A 314 18.79 16.48 1.88
N ALA A 315 19.57 15.40 2.05
CA ALA A 315 19.74 14.34 1.05
C ALA A 315 18.67 13.25 1.14
N ARG A 316 17.96 13.14 2.28
CA ARG A 316 16.89 12.17 2.56
C ARG A 316 15.68 12.89 3.13
N ARG A 317 15.06 13.71 2.28
CA ARG A 317 13.91 14.53 2.66
C ARG A 317 12.66 13.65 2.83
N ILE A 318 11.81 14.01 3.78
CA ILE A 318 10.46 13.47 3.86
C ILE A 318 9.62 14.05 2.71
N THR A 319 8.84 13.21 2.08
CA THR A 319 7.88 13.64 1.05
C THR A 319 6.53 13.88 1.70
N PHE A 320 6.01 15.10 1.66
CA PHE A 320 4.63 15.38 2.04
C PHE A 320 3.75 15.34 0.79
N GLU A 321 2.82 14.42 0.76
CA GLU A 321 1.83 14.29 -0.31
C GLU A 321 0.64 15.20 -0.01
N TYR A 322 0.25 16.02 -0.96
CA TYR A 322 -0.83 16.99 -0.82
C TYR A 322 -1.76 16.92 -2.04
N VAL A 323 -2.93 16.29 -1.88
CA VAL A 323 -3.94 16.21 -2.94
C VAL A 323 -4.62 17.57 -3.09
N MET A 324 -4.76 18.06 -4.32
CA MET A 324 -5.33 19.36 -4.63
C MET A 324 -6.83 19.22 -4.92
N LEU A 325 -7.65 19.58 -3.93
CA LEU A 325 -9.11 19.49 -3.96
C LEU A 325 -9.71 20.90 -4.11
N LYS A 326 -10.44 21.12 -5.19
CA LYS A 326 -11.01 22.44 -5.57
C LYS A 326 -11.91 22.99 -4.47
N GLY A 327 -11.60 24.20 -4.01
CA GLY A 327 -12.37 24.91 -2.99
C GLY A 327 -12.31 24.29 -1.58
N VAL A 328 -11.47 23.29 -1.36
CA VAL A 328 -11.38 22.55 -0.07
C VAL A 328 -10.06 22.85 0.65
N ASN A 329 -8.93 22.58 0.01
CA ASN A 329 -7.60 22.70 0.59
C ASN A 329 -6.61 23.43 -0.34
N ASP A 330 -7.08 24.09 -1.38
CA ASP A 330 -6.27 24.66 -2.46
C ASP A 330 -6.12 26.18 -2.39
N SER A 331 -6.49 26.81 -1.26
CA SER A 331 -6.34 28.26 -1.13
C SER A 331 -4.86 28.68 -1.01
N LEU A 332 -4.53 29.87 -1.51
CA LEU A 332 -3.17 30.41 -1.36
C LEU A 332 -2.79 30.66 0.11
N ALA A 333 -3.78 30.82 0.98
CA ALA A 333 -3.60 30.86 2.43
C ALA A 333 -3.14 29.49 2.97
N ASP A 334 -3.69 28.38 2.44
CA ASP A 334 -3.25 27.03 2.78
C ASP A 334 -1.81 26.78 2.33
N ALA A 335 -1.39 27.26 1.15
CA ALA A 335 0.00 27.18 0.70
C ALA A 335 0.98 27.86 1.67
N LYS A 336 0.63 29.09 2.10
CA LYS A 336 1.43 29.85 3.09
C LYS A 336 1.44 29.16 4.45
N ALA A 337 0.31 28.60 4.88
CA ALA A 337 0.20 27.84 6.13
C ALA A 337 1.03 26.54 6.07
N LEU A 338 1.04 25.84 4.93
CA LEU A 338 1.83 24.63 4.71
C LEU A 338 3.34 24.90 4.85
N VAL A 339 3.83 25.98 4.28
CA VAL A 339 5.23 26.42 4.42
C VAL A 339 5.58 26.64 5.90
N LYS A 340 4.74 27.36 6.65
CA LYS A 340 4.96 27.59 8.10
C LYS A 340 4.93 26.29 8.89
N LEU A 341 4.01 25.40 8.56
CA LEU A 341 3.80 24.13 9.25
C LEU A 341 5.02 23.20 9.13
N LEU A 342 5.65 23.19 7.96
CA LEU A 342 6.81 22.34 7.65
C LEU A 342 8.16 22.98 8.01
N ALA A 343 8.18 24.17 8.60
CA ALA A 343 9.40 24.85 8.96
C ALA A 343 10.32 23.96 9.82
N GLY A 344 11.61 23.89 9.46
CA GLY A 344 12.62 23.09 10.14
C GLY A 344 12.62 21.59 9.80
N ILE A 345 11.70 21.10 8.94
CA ILE A 345 11.70 19.71 8.49
C ILE A 345 12.36 19.64 7.11
N PRO A 346 13.39 18.82 6.91
CA PRO A 346 13.92 18.54 5.57
C PRO A 346 12.86 17.85 4.71
N ALA A 347 12.15 18.61 3.89
CA ALA A 347 10.96 18.16 3.19
C ALA A 347 10.99 18.47 1.69
N LYS A 348 10.19 17.73 0.93
CA LYS A 348 9.65 18.09 -0.38
C LYS A 348 8.14 17.88 -0.35
N ILE A 349 7.40 18.64 -1.13
CA ILE A 349 5.94 18.60 -1.15
C ILE A 349 5.50 18.18 -2.55
N ASN A 350 4.92 17.01 -2.67
CA ASN A 350 4.32 16.55 -3.91
C ASN A 350 2.88 17.04 -3.98
N LEU A 351 2.58 17.93 -4.91
CA LEU A 351 1.21 18.32 -5.22
C LEU A 351 0.61 17.31 -6.17
N ILE A 352 -0.52 16.73 -5.76
CA ILE A 352 -1.23 15.71 -6.53
C ILE A 352 -2.53 16.31 -7.06
N PRO A 353 -2.63 16.65 -8.36
CA PRO A 353 -3.91 16.95 -8.96
C PRO A 353 -4.88 15.82 -8.67
N PHE A 354 -6.05 16.14 -8.12
CA PHE A 354 -7.00 15.10 -7.70
C PHE A 354 -7.42 14.23 -8.89
N ASN A 355 -7.46 12.93 -8.67
CA ASN A 355 -7.89 11.97 -9.67
C ASN A 355 -9.31 11.49 -9.31
N PRO A 356 -10.33 11.94 -10.03
CA PRO A 356 -11.71 11.56 -9.74
C PRO A 356 -11.92 10.06 -9.90
N TRP A 357 -12.84 9.52 -9.10
CA TRP A 357 -13.30 8.15 -9.18
C TRP A 357 -14.84 8.12 -9.07
N PRO A 358 -15.53 7.08 -9.56
CA PRO A 358 -16.99 7.02 -9.57
C PRO A 358 -17.59 7.15 -8.17
N GLY A 359 -18.44 8.16 -7.96
CA GLY A 359 -19.11 8.44 -6.68
C GLY A 359 -18.36 9.40 -5.74
N THR A 360 -17.19 9.93 -6.13
CA THR A 360 -16.53 10.98 -5.35
C THR A 360 -17.29 12.31 -5.43
N ARG A 361 -17.28 13.06 -4.32
CA ARG A 361 -17.85 14.43 -4.27
C ARG A 361 -16.82 15.52 -4.55
N TYR A 362 -15.55 15.15 -4.69
CA TYR A 362 -14.44 16.10 -4.86
C TYR A 362 -14.12 16.33 -6.32
N GLU A 363 -13.63 17.53 -6.60
CA GLU A 363 -13.13 17.95 -7.91
C GLU A 363 -11.64 18.30 -7.83
N CYS A 364 -10.95 18.17 -8.96
CA CYS A 364 -9.57 18.61 -9.08
C CYS A 364 -9.52 20.15 -9.09
N SER A 365 -8.56 20.72 -8.38
CA SER A 365 -8.26 22.15 -8.45
C SER A 365 -7.91 22.57 -9.87
N ASP A 366 -8.24 23.80 -10.24
CA ASP A 366 -7.87 24.39 -11.52
C ASP A 366 -6.34 24.49 -11.63
N TRP A 367 -5.80 24.27 -12.83
CA TRP A 367 -4.36 24.19 -13.05
C TRP A 367 -3.63 25.47 -12.61
N GLU A 368 -4.17 26.64 -12.93
CA GLU A 368 -3.64 27.93 -12.49
C GLU A 368 -3.55 28.02 -10.96
N ARG A 369 -4.51 27.44 -10.25
CA ARG A 369 -4.50 27.40 -8.79
C ARG A 369 -3.37 26.51 -8.27
N ILE A 370 -3.17 25.35 -8.90
CA ILE A 370 -2.09 24.42 -8.55
C ILE A 370 -0.72 25.05 -8.78
N GLU A 371 -0.55 25.74 -9.90
CA GLU A 371 0.71 26.45 -10.23
C GLU A 371 1.04 27.52 -9.20
N LYS A 372 0.07 28.41 -8.90
CA LYS A 372 0.27 29.45 -7.88
C LYS A 372 0.53 28.89 -6.49
N PHE A 373 -0.12 27.78 -6.14
CA PHE A 373 0.13 27.07 -4.88
C PHE A 373 1.55 26.51 -4.84
N SER A 374 2.00 25.87 -5.92
CA SER A 374 3.37 25.35 -6.09
C SER A 374 4.41 26.45 -6.01
N GLU A 375 4.16 27.59 -6.66
CA GLU A 375 5.07 28.74 -6.67
C GLU A 375 5.32 29.31 -5.26
N ILE A 376 4.27 29.43 -4.43
CA ILE A 376 4.42 29.89 -3.03
C ILE A 376 5.33 28.94 -2.25
N ILE A 377 5.17 27.63 -2.43
CA ILE A 377 5.98 26.62 -1.75
C ILE A 377 7.43 26.67 -2.26
N PHE A 378 7.60 26.77 -3.56
CA PHE A 378 8.93 26.84 -4.21
C PHE A 378 9.71 28.08 -3.77
N ASN A 379 9.07 29.24 -3.78
CA ASN A 379 9.68 30.51 -3.34
C ASN A 379 10.05 30.51 -1.84
N ALA A 380 9.45 29.62 -1.05
CA ALA A 380 9.81 29.37 0.35
C ALA A 380 10.97 28.37 0.51
N GLY A 381 11.56 27.86 -0.58
CA GLY A 381 12.74 26.98 -0.57
C GLY A 381 12.44 25.49 -0.54
N TYR A 382 11.18 25.07 -0.67
CA TYR A 382 10.81 23.64 -0.78
C TYR A 382 10.68 23.21 -2.23
N ALA A 383 11.20 22.01 -2.58
CA ALA A 383 10.86 21.38 -3.83
C ALA A 383 9.37 21.05 -3.86
N SER A 384 8.66 21.54 -4.86
CA SER A 384 7.20 21.40 -5.01
C SER A 384 6.81 20.85 -6.38
N PRO A 385 7.19 19.60 -6.71
CA PRO A 385 6.78 19.02 -7.99
C PRO A 385 5.27 18.80 -8.00
N VAL A 386 4.63 19.15 -9.13
CA VAL A 386 3.26 18.77 -9.43
C VAL A 386 3.30 17.41 -10.13
N ARG A 387 2.62 16.42 -9.54
CA ARG A 387 2.58 15.06 -10.09
C ARG A 387 1.78 15.03 -11.38
N THR A 388 2.38 14.59 -12.45
CA THR A 388 1.62 14.22 -13.65
C THR A 388 0.83 12.95 -13.36
N PRO A 389 -0.49 12.98 -13.42
CA PRO A 389 -1.31 11.78 -13.24
C PRO A 389 -1.00 10.75 -14.31
N ARG A 390 -0.81 9.50 -13.89
CA ARG A 390 -0.52 8.36 -14.77
C ARG A 390 -1.64 7.33 -14.67
N GLY A 391 -1.97 6.67 -15.80
CA GLY A 391 -2.98 5.62 -15.84
C GLY A 391 -4.39 6.04 -15.46
N ARG A 392 -4.80 7.29 -15.75
CA ARG A 392 -6.14 7.79 -15.43
C ARG A 392 -7.25 7.05 -16.17
N ASP A 393 -6.99 6.71 -17.42
CA ASP A 393 -7.89 5.99 -18.33
C ASP A 393 -8.24 4.57 -17.85
N ILE A 394 -7.35 3.99 -17.03
CA ILE A 394 -7.54 2.66 -16.44
C ILE A 394 -7.76 2.70 -14.91
N LEU A 395 -8.06 3.87 -14.33
CA LEU A 395 -8.21 4.05 -12.89
C LEU A 395 -7.01 3.54 -12.08
N ALA A 396 -5.79 3.84 -12.53
CA ALA A 396 -4.54 3.42 -11.89
C ALA A 396 -3.81 4.54 -11.14
N ALA A 397 -4.33 5.78 -11.19
CA ALA A 397 -3.72 6.90 -10.51
C ALA A 397 -3.91 6.82 -8.98
N CYS A 398 -3.08 7.58 -8.25
CA CYS A 398 -3.15 7.62 -6.78
C CYS A 398 -4.57 7.93 -6.27
N GLY A 399 -5.05 7.13 -5.33
CA GLY A 399 -6.38 7.25 -4.74
C GLY A 399 -7.51 6.60 -5.54
N GLN A 400 -7.24 6.01 -6.72
CA GLN A 400 -8.26 5.38 -7.57
C GLN A 400 -8.37 3.86 -7.41
N LEU A 401 -7.39 3.20 -6.79
CA LEU A 401 -7.36 1.74 -6.70
C LEU A 401 -8.52 1.21 -5.87
N LYS A 402 -9.16 0.17 -6.40
CA LYS A 402 -10.25 -0.55 -5.73
C LYS A 402 -10.44 -1.92 -6.36
N SER A 403 -10.20 -2.97 -5.58
CA SER A 403 -10.50 -4.34 -6.03
C SER A 403 -12.01 -4.60 -6.04
N ALA A 404 -12.43 -5.63 -6.77
CA ALA A 404 -13.81 -6.09 -6.77
C ALA A 404 -14.12 -7.03 -5.58
N THR A 405 -13.19 -7.20 -4.64
CA THR A 405 -13.43 -8.00 -3.43
C THR A 405 -14.55 -7.39 -2.61
N GLU A 406 -15.66 -8.09 -2.54
CA GLU A 406 -16.80 -7.74 -1.70
C GLU A 406 -16.91 -8.78 -0.57
N LYS A 407 -16.90 -8.30 0.65
CA LYS A 407 -17.05 -9.15 1.85
C LYS A 407 -18.21 -8.69 2.68
N LEU A 408 -19.03 -9.66 3.03
CA LEU A 408 -20.17 -9.45 3.91
C LEU A 408 -19.68 -9.18 5.34
N SER A 409 -20.35 -8.31 6.08
CA SER A 409 -20.13 -8.15 7.51
C SER A 409 -20.49 -9.44 8.27
N ALA A 410 -19.99 -9.60 9.49
CA ALA A 410 -20.34 -10.76 10.32
C ALA A 410 -21.85 -10.89 10.50
N ARG A 411 -22.58 -9.77 10.60
CA ARG A 411 -24.04 -9.74 10.71
C ARG A 411 -24.72 -10.23 9.43
N GLU A 412 -24.25 -9.78 8.26
CA GLU A 412 -24.80 -10.21 6.96
C GLU A 412 -24.52 -11.69 6.72
N ARG A 413 -23.33 -12.18 7.05
CA ARG A 413 -22.99 -13.62 6.97
C ARG A 413 -23.86 -14.47 7.88
N LEU A 414 -24.11 -14.01 9.12
CA LEU A 414 -24.97 -14.72 10.05
C LEU A 414 -26.43 -14.77 9.55
N ALA A 415 -26.91 -13.66 8.98
CA ALA A 415 -28.26 -13.61 8.40
C ALA A 415 -28.41 -14.59 7.23
N LEU A 416 -27.44 -14.63 6.30
CA LEU A 416 -27.46 -15.56 5.17
C LEU A 416 -27.38 -17.03 5.62
N ARG A 417 -26.55 -17.34 6.64
CA ARG A 417 -26.50 -18.70 7.21
C ARG A 417 -27.85 -19.10 7.84
N ALA A 418 -28.48 -18.17 8.55
CA ALA A 418 -29.82 -18.45 9.13
C ALA A 418 -30.88 -18.72 8.05
N MET A 419 -30.82 -17.98 6.93
CA MET A 419 -31.73 -18.20 5.78
C MET A 419 -31.48 -19.56 5.10
N ALA A 420 -30.19 -19.93 4.89
CA ALA A 420 -29.83 -21.22 4.27
C ALA A 420 -30.12 -22.45 5.14
N MET A 421 -30.41 -22.28 6.41
CA MET A 421 -30.83 -23.38 7.31
C MET A 421 -32.35 -23.54 7.40
N THR A 422 -33.12 -22.68 6.74
CA THR A 422 -34.61 -22.70 6.71
C THR A 422 -35.15 -23.21 5.39
N ASP A 423 -34.31 -23.45 4.39
CA ASP A 423 -34.59 -24.18 3.15
C ASP A 423 -34.08 -25.64 3.25
#